data_cbc22766ee35b85d43e7e4c5407fadb4
#
_entry.id   cbc22766ee35b85d43e7e4c5407fadb4
#
_cell.length_a   1.000
_cell.length_b   1.000
_cell.length_c   1.000
_cell.angle_alpha   90.00
_cell.angle_beta   90.00
_cell.angle_gamma   90.00
#
_symmetry.space_group_name_H-M   'P 1'
#
loop_
_entity.id
_entity.type
_entity.pdbx_description
1 polymer ?
#
loop_
_entity_poly.entity_id
_entity_poly.type
_entity_poly.pdbx_seq_one_letter_code
_entity_poly.pdbx_strand_id
1 'polypeptide(L)'
;QFIQRDVCLRCGRLSFDTKSRVAMVDGQPVPLTRKESSVLEYLLLHQGRPVSQEELMEHVWDGHVDAFSNSIRVHISALRKKLRTALGYDPIRNRIGEGYEVGESEQ
;
A
#
# COMPACT_ATOMS: atom_id res chain seq x y z
N GLN A 1 14.72 -27.90 -8.09
CA GLN A 1 15.33 -26.87 -7.24
C GLN A 1 14.50 -25.61 -7.26
N PHE A 2 14.16 -25.16 -6.13
CA PHE A 2 13.35 -23.99 -5.97
C PHE A 2 14.18 -22.83 -5.45
N ILE A 3 14.11 -21.71 -6.12
CA ILE A 3 14.84 -20.53 -5.71
C ILE A 3 13.85 -19.46 -5.30
N GLN A 4 13.95 -19.04 -4.08
CA GLN A 4 13.16 -17.95 -3.59
C GLN A 4 13.69 -16.64 -4.15
N ARG A 5 12.85 -15.91 -4.80
CA ARG A 5 13.25 -14.63 -5.34
C ARG A 5 12.72 -13.50 -4.52
N ASP A 6 13.52 -12.47 -4.44
CA ASP A 6 13.04 -11.22 -3.92
C ASP A 6 12.04 -10.66 -4.91
N VAL A 7 10.89 -10.31 -4.42
CA VAL A 7 9.86 -9.73 -5.27
C VAL A 7 9.83 -8.24 -5.03
N CYS A 8 10.05 -7.50 -6.10
CA CYS A 8 9.97 -6.05 -6.06
C CYS A 8 8.69 -5.64 -6.77
N LEU A 9 7.75 -5.12 -6.00
CA LEU A 9 6.48 -4.65 -6.55
C LEU A 9 6.66 -3.21 -7.00
N ARG A 10 6.16 -2.89 -8.16
CA ARG A 10 6.38 -1.57 -8.73
C ARG A 10 5.10 -0.92 -9.20
N CYS A 11 5.08 0.38 -9.09
CA CYS A 11 4.01 1.21 -9.63
C CYS A 11 4.63 2.55 -9.99
N GLY A 12 5.04 2.67 -11.25
CA GLY A 12 5.74 3.86 -11.69
C GLY A 12 7.05 4.03 -10.95
N ARG A 13 7.22 5.17 -10.31
CA ARG A 13 8.43 5.48 -9.57
C ARG A 13 8.48 4.84 -8.18
N LEU A 14 7.35 4.31 -7.75
CA LEU A 14 7.23 3.69 -6.45
C LEU A 14 7.54 2.21 -6.55
N SER A 15 8.33 1.71 -5.61
CA SER A 15 8.63 0.28 -5.56
C SER A 15 8.60 -0.17 -4.11
N PHE A 16 8.40 -1.47 -3.92
CA PHE A 16 8.37 -2.06 -2.60
C PHE A 16 9.05 -3.42 -2.66
N ASP A 17 10.08 -3.57 -1.85
CA ASP A 17 10.81 -4.83 -1.76
C ASP A 17 10.15 -5.71 -0.71
N THR A 18 9.59 -6.83 -1.13
CA THR A 18 8.83 -7.67 -0.21
C THR A 18 9.72 -8.39 0.79
N LYS A 19 10.99 -8.56 0.47
CA LYS A 19 11.91 -9.23 1.38
C LYS A 19 12.38 -8.30 2.49
N SER A 20 12.86 -7.13 2.12
CA SER A 20 13.34 -6.17 3.11
C SER A 20 12.24 -5.33 3.71
N ARG A 21 11.06 -5.34 3.07
CA ARG A 21 9.92 -4.56 3.50
C ARG A 21 10.19 -3.06 3.43
N VAL A 22 10.89 -2.65 2.41
CA VAL A 22 11.27 -1.24 2.23
C VAL A 22 10.59 -0.67 1.00
N ALA A 23 9.94 0.46 1.16
CA ALA A 23 9.35 1.19 0.04
C ALA A 23 10.37 2.22 -0.45
N MET A 24 10.41 2.41 -1.75
CA MET A 24 11.32 3.36 -2.35
C MET A 24 10.64 4.17 -3.42
N VAL A 25 11.05 5.41 -3.55
CA VAL A 25 10.63 6.29 -4.64
C VAL A 25 11.89 6.83 -5.29
N ASP A 26 12.07 6.53 -6.58
CA ASP A 26 13.26 6.95 -7.32
C ASP A 26 14.56 6.52 -6.62
N GLY A 27 14.53 5.34 -6.03
CA GLY A 27 15.69 4.81 -5.36
C GLY A 27 15.94 5.34 -3.95
N GLN A 28 15.06 6.19 -3.46
CA GLN A 28 15.16 6.72 -2.11
C GLN A 28 14.17 6.03 -1.19
N PRO A 29 14.62 5.55 -0.02
CA PRO A 29 13.70 4.87 0.88
C PRO A 29 12.68 5.82 1.48
N VAL A 30 11.47 5.31 1.64
CA VAL A 30 10.38 6.03 2.27
C VAL A 30 10.05 5.31 3.56
N PRO A 31 10.32 5.91 4.72
CA PRO A 31 10.07 5.20 5.98
C PRO A 31 8.57 5.01 6.20
N LEU A 32 8.19 3.77 6.43
CA LEU A 32 6.81 3.41 6.69
C LEU A 32 6.74 2.56 7.94
N THR A 33 5.62 2.64 8.64
CA THR A 33 5.38 1.71 9.73
C THR A 33 5.08 0.33 9.17
N ARG A 34 5.09 -0.66 10.06
CA ARG A 34 4.82 -2.03 9.62
C ARG A 34 3.45 -2.15 8.96
N LYS A 35 2.42 -1.55 9.56
CA LYS A 35 1.08 -1.62 9.00
C LYS A 35 1.00 -0.89 7.66
N GLU A 36 1.65 0.27 7.58
CA GLU A 36 1.68 1.01 6.33
C GLU A 36 2.34 0.19 5.23
N SER A 37 3.43 -0.48 5.57
CA SER A 37 4.10 -1.34 4.60
C SER A 37 3.22 -2.48 4.14
N SER A 38 2.50 -3.10 5.07
CA SER A 38 1.62 -4.20 4.72
C SER A 38 0.46 -3.75 3.84
N VAL A 39 -0.10 -2.58 4.12
CA VAL A 39 -1.16 -2.04 3.28
C VAL A 39 -0.63 -1.75 1.88
N LEU A 40 0.53 -1.12 1.81
CA LEU A 40 1.11 -0.80 0.51
C LEU A 40 1.39 -2.06 -0.29
N GLU A 41 1.96 -3.06 0.36
CA GLU A 41 2.24 -4.33 -0.31
C GLU A 41 0.97 -4.94 -0.88
N TYR A 42 -0.08 -4.97 -0.09
CA TYR A 42 -1.33 -5.57 -0.54
C TYR A 42 -1.91 -4.81 -1.73
N LEU A 43 -1.88 -3.49 -1.66
CA LEU A 43 -2.40 -2.68 -2.76
C LEU A 43 -1.57 -2.86 -4.03
N LEU A 44 -0.26 -2.95 -3.89
CA LEU A 44 0.60 -3.15 -5.05
C LEU A 44 0.40 -4.53 -5.68
N LEU A 45 0.14 -5.53 -4.86
CA LEU A 45 -0.13 -6.86 -5.38
C LEU A 45 -1.42 -6.92 -6.18
N HIS A 46 -2.33 -5.99 -5.90
CA HIS A 46 -3.63 -5.97 -6.55
C HIS A 46 -3.84 -4.70 -7.36
N GLN A 47 -2.79 -4.21 -7.97
CA GLN A 47 -2.91 -3.05 -8.85
C GLN A 47 -3.94 -3.33 -9.93
N GLY A 48 -4.68 -2.28 -10.27
CA GLY A 48 -5.66 -2.39 -11.33
C GLY A 48 -7.05 -2.72 -10.86
N ARG A 49 -7.23 -2.95 -9.54
CA ARG A 49 -8.56 -3.12 -8.99
C ARG A 49 -8.64 -2.53 -7.61
N PRO A 50 -9.80 -2.04 -7.22
CA PRO A 50 -9.97 -1.51 -5.87
C PRO A 50 -9.92 -2.61 -4.82
N VAL A 51 -9.38 -2.27 -3.66
CA VAL A 51 -9.30 -3.17 -2.51
C VAL A 51 -10.16 -2.56 -1.41
N SER A 52 -11.15 -3.30 -0.95
CA SER A 52 -12.07 -2.79 0.04
C SER A 52 -11.43 -2.76 1.42
N GLN A 53 -12.04 -1.97 2.32
CA GLN A 53 -11.59 -1.94 3.70
C GLN A 53 -11.72 -3.31 4.35
N GLU A 54 -12.80 -4.01 4.03
CA GLU A 54 -13.00 -5.34 4.56
C GLU A 54 -11.91 -6.29 4.12
N GLU A 55 -11.50 -6.17 2.88
CA GLU A 55 -10.42 -7.01 2.37
C GLU A 55 -9.11 -6.71 3.08
N LEU A 56 -8.82 -5.44 3.30
CA LEU A 56 -7.61 -5.05 4.03
C LEU A 56 -7.66 -5.54 5.47
N MET A 57 -8.84 -5.43 6.09
CA MET A 57 -8.98 -5.89 7.45
C MET A 57 -8.72 -7.38 7.57
N GLU A 58 -9.20 -8.14 6.62
CA GLU A 58 -9.01 -9.58 6.62
C GLU A 58 -7.56 -9.99 6.41
N HIS A 59 -6.88 -9.32 5.49
CA HIS A 59 -5.57 -9.76 5.05
C HIS A 59 -4.40 -9.04 5.70
N VAL A 60 -4.61 -7.83 6.15
CA VAL A 60 -3.54 -7.05 6.78
C VAL A 60 -3.66 -7.08 8.29
N TRP A 61 -4.87 -7.06 8.79
CA TRP A 61 -5.12 -7.03 10.22
C TRP A 61 -5.60 -8.36 10.79
N ASP A 62 -5.68 -9.37 9.96
CA ASP A 62 -6.11 -10.72 10.37
C ASP A 62 -7.47 -10.74 11.02
N GLY A 63 -8.32 -9.79 10.68
CA GLY A 63 -9.66 -9.76 11.20
C GLY A 63 -9.80 -9.35 12.65
N HIS A 64 -8.70 -8.92 13.27
CA HIS A 64 -8.72 -8.57 14.69
C HIS A 64 -9.16 -7.14 14.95
N VAL A 65 -9.19 -6.33 13.91
CA VAL A 65 -9.54 -4.93 14.06
C VAL A 65 -11.05 -4.79 14.02
N ASP A 66 -11.57 -4.00 14.94
CA ASP A 66 -12.99 -3.66 14.95
C ASP A 66 -13.33 -2.95 13.65
N ALA A 67 -14.37 -3.44 12.98
CA ALA A 67 -14.78 -2.86 11.70
C ALA A 67 -15.19 -1.40 11.84
N PHE A 68 -15.55 -0.98 13.02
CA PHE A 68 -15.93 0.41 13.26
C PHE A 68 -14.74 1.28 13.65
N SER A 69 -13.58 0.67 13.78
CA SER A 69 -12.38 1.40 14.14
C SER A 69 -11.91 2.28 12.99
N ASN A 70 -11.34 3.42 13.33
CA ASN A 70 -10.74 4.29 12.31
C ASN A 70 -9.32 3.90 12.01
N SER A 71 -8.83 2.79 12.57
CA SER A 71 -7.44 2.37 12.41
C SER A 71 -7.03 2.28 10.95
N ILE A 72 -7.87 1.63 10.15
CA ILE A 72 -7.54 1.42 8.74
C ILE A 72 -7.41 2.76 8.03
N ARG A 73 -8.35 3.65 8.26
CA ARG A 73 -8.30 4.97 7.64
C ARG A 73 -7.09 5.77 8.07
N VAL A 74 -6.75 5.68 9.35
CA VAL A 74 -5.60 6.41 9.87
C VAL A 74 -4.32 5.92 9.21
N HIS A 75 -4.16 4.60 9.10
CA HIS A 75 -2.97 4.04 8.47
C HIS A 75 -2.91 4.38 6.99
N ILE A 76 -4.04 4.33 6.30
CA ILE A 76 -4.06 4.66 4.88
C ILE A 76 -3.79 6.15 4.67
N SER A 77 -4.36 7.01 5.50
CA SER A 77 -4.10 8.45 5.40
C SER A 77 -2.64 8.77 5.60
N ALA A 78 -2.02 8.15 6.61
CA ALA A 78 -0.60 8.38 6.86
C ALA A 78 0.24 7.87 5.72
N LEU A 79 -0.09 6.71 5.18
CA LEU A 79 0.62 6.14 4.06
C LEU A 79 0.52 7.05 2.83
N ARG A 80 -0.68 7.51 2.53
CA ARG A 80 -0.88 8.39 1.38
C ARG A 80 -0.09 9.67 1.52
N LYS A 81 -0.07 10.24 2.71
CA LYS A 81 0.68 11.47 2.94
C LYS A 81 2.16 11.27 2.71
N LYS A 82 2.71 10.17 3.22
CA LYS A 82 4.13 9.89 3.03
C LYS A 82 4.48 9.66 1.57
N LEU A 83 3.65 8.91 0.87
CA LEU A 83 3.89 8.65 -0.55
C LEU A 83 3.71 9.91 -1.38
N ARG A 84 2.71 10.71 -1.06
CA ARG A 84 2.49 11.96 -1.80
C ARG A 84 3.66 12.91 -1.63
N THR A 85 4.22 12.98 -0.44
CA THR A 85 5.38 13.82 -0.20
C THR A 85 6.57 13.35 -1.03
N ALA A 86 6.76 12.04 -1.14
CA ALA A 86 7.89 11.49 -1.88
C ALA A 86 7.69 11.54 -3.39
N LEU A 87 6.47 11.29 -3.84
CA LEU A 87 6.19 11.20 -5.28
C LEU A 87 5.79 12.51 -5.92
N GLY A 88 5.18 13.40 -5.14
CA GLY A 88 4.62 14.61 -5.69
C GLY A 88 3.18 14.46 -6.15
N TYR A 89 2.62 13.28 -6.05
CA TYR A 89 1.22 13.03 -6.34
C TYR A 89 0.74 11.89 -5.44
N ASP A 90 -0.58 11.73 -5.37
CA ASP A 90 -1.19 10.71 -4.52
C ASP A 90 -1.38 9.43 -5.34
N PRO A 91 -0.61 8.37 -5.03
CA PRO A 91 -0.73 7.14 -5.81
C PRO A 91 -1.92 6.27 -5.39
N ILE A 92 -2.52 6.55 -4.25
CA ILE A 92 -3.63 5.75 -3.76
C ILE A 92 -4.92 6.52 -3.98
N ARG A 93 -5.83 5.92 -4.73
CA ARG A 93 -7.11 6.54 -5.02
C ARG A 93 -8.20 5.92 -4.19
N ASN A 94 -9.09 6.76 -3.73
CA ASN A 94 -10.27 6.30 -3.01
C ASN A 94 -11.41 6.14 -4.02
N ARG A 95 -11.75 4.89 -4.33
CA ARG A 95 -12.87 4.59 -5.20
C ARG A 95 -14.11 4.46 -4.35
N ILE A 96 -14.97 5.44 -4.41
CA ILE A 96 -16.16 5.48 -3.56
C ILE A 96 -16.99 4.23 -3.77
N GLY A 97 -17.31 3.54 -2.67
CA GLY A 97 -18.09 2.32 -2.73
C GLY A 97 -17.31 1.09 -3.12
N GLU A 98 -16.05 1.21 -3.49
CA GLU A 98 -15.27 0.07 -3.94
C GLU A 98 -14.01 -0.16 -3.11
N GLY A 99 -13.37 0.90 -2.65
CA GLY A 99 -12.18 0.75 -1.84
C GLY A 99 -11.04 1.64 -2.32
N TYR A 100 -9.84 1.14 -2.14
CA TYR A 100 -8.63 1.88 -2.46
C TYR A 100 -7.88 1.18 -3.58
N GLU A 101 -7.30 1.98 -4.45
CA GLU A 101 -6.59 1.45 -5.60
C GLU A 101 -5.29 2.22 -5.78
N VAL A 102 -4.19 1.51 -6.02
CA VAL A 102 -2.92 2.17 -6.26
C VAL A 102 -2.73 2.32 -7.78
N GLY A 103 -2.23 3.48 -8.17
CA GLY A 103 -2.02 3.78 -9.57
C GLY A 103 -0.77 4.60 -9.78
N GLU A 104 -0.32 4.60 -11.02
CA GLU A 104 0.96 5.17 -11.40
C GLU A 104 0.97 6.69 -11.39
N SER A 105 -0.17 7.28 -11.66
CA SER A 105 -0.27 8.72 -11.71
C SER A 105 -1.64 9.13 -11.26
N GLU A 106 -1.72 10.38 -10.87
CA GLU A 106 -2.98 10.98 -10.47
C GLU A 106 -3.80 11.31 -11.70
N GLN A 107 -5.08 11.04 -11.60
CA GLN A 107 -5.99 11.39 -12.68
C GLN A 107 -7.00 12.39 -12.24
#